data_c32ff9b4d098876421363a43c58d6e24
#
_entry.id   c32ff9b4d098876421363a43c58d6e24
#
_cell.length_a   1.000
_cell.length_b   1.000
_cell.length_c   1.000
_cell.angle_alpha   90.00
_cell.angle_beta   90.00
_cell.angle_gamma   90.00
#
_symmetry.space_group_name_H-M   'P 1'
#
loop_
_entity.id
_entity.type
_entity.pdbx_description
1 polymer ?
#
loop_
_entity_poly.entity_id
_entity_poly.type
_entity_poly.pdbx_seq_one_letter_code
_entity_poly.pdbx_strand_id
1 'polypeptide(L)'
;MLLWVLTLPLIAAVAVGLAAQWIDPRALWWPQLFAVLLPFLSFGLVATAVLSLVLKVRGLALVQTVLLLFVLVRTEPWARLGEASGEGEALHLMTFNVPEQLAPEAMRDSMAAFVRREAPDVLVVQDAWVRGPRQEREAWEAPQVRGVVDSLGYGLRVPALVPGQRGWKRGATGIPLLLAPEAARVTAQEAIVVAGPGDDESSQATRSVIEWEGRSFVLYNVHLRSFGQAKPWLDPEFTPLRPRTWPRSFSRLSEVYRERATDVDMIAEAIAAETLPVVIAGDFNSTADNWSYRELRQAGGIRRQDAYREAGDTVWGRTYHADNLVVRIDHVLVDPALAVERAEMRNVGFSDHRPVLTRLRWRDE
;
A
#
# COMPACT_ATOMS: atom_id res chain seq x y z
N MET A 1 -18.73 -34.07 16.11
CA MET A 1 -19.02 -32.92 17.01
C MET A 1 -17.75 -32.21 17.46
N LEU A 2 -16.75 -32.89 18.01
CA LEU A 2 -15.51 -32.26 18.52
C LEU A 2 -14.78 -31.42 17.44
N LEU A 3 -14.61 -31.95 16.22
CA LEU A 3 -13.91 -31.22 15.15
C LEU A 3 -14.63 -29.92 14.76
N TRP A 4 -15.97 -29.89 14.76
CA TRP A 4 -16.73 -28.66 14.58
C TRP A 4 -16.39 -27.60 15.64
N VAL A 5 -16.39 -27.99 16.91
CA VAL A 5 -16.11 -27.06 18.02
C VAL A 5 -14.68 -26.49 17.91
N LEU A 6 -13.71 -27.34 17.55
CA LEU A 6 -12.31 -26.93 17.44
C LEU A 6 -12.03 -26.02 16.24
N THR A 7 -12.78 -26.18 15.13
CA THR A 7 -12.56 -25.40 13.91
C THR A 7 -13.47 -24.18 13.79
N LEU A 8 -14.54 -24.08 14.56
CA LEU A 8 -15.48 -22.96 14.52
C LEU A 8 -14.81 -21.59 14.71
N PRO A 9 -13.86 -21.39 15.66
CA PRO A 9 -13.17 -20.10 15.79
C PRO A 9 -12.39 -19.71 14.53
N LEU A 10 -11.73 -20.68 13.87
CA LEU A 10 -11.00 -20.43 12.62
C LEU A 10 -11.95 -20.07 11.49
N ILE A 11 -13.07 -20.80 11.35
CA ILE A 11 -14.11 -20.51 10.36
C ILE A 11 -14.66 -19.09 10.57
N ALA A 12 -14.99 -18.74 11.81
CA ALA A 12 -15.46 -17.40 12.16
C ALA A 12 -14.41 -16.32 11.85
N ALA A 13 -13.13 -16.57 12.19
CA ALA A 13 -12.03 -15.64 11.91
C ALA A 13 -11.86 -15.38 10.40
N VAL A 14 -11.91 -16.43 9.57
CA VAL A 14 -11.84 -16.29 8.11
C VAL A 14 -13.05 -15.53 7.57
N ALA A 15 -14.26 -15.85 8.03
CA ALA A 15 -15.48 -15.16 7.60
C ALA A 15 -15.44 -13.66 7.96
N VAL A 16 -14.96 -13.32 9.16
CA VAL A 16 -14.77 -11.93 9.60
C VAL A 16 -13.71 -11.23 8.75
N GLY A 17 -12.57 -11.88 8.49
CA GLY A 17 -11.51 -11.33 7.63
C GLY A 17 -12.00 -11.04 6.23
N LEU A 18 -12.78 -11.94 5.64
CA LEU A 18 -13.41 -11.74 4.33
C LEU A 18 -14.41 -10.57 4.34
N ALA A 19 -15.18 -10.39 5.43
CA ALA A 19 -16.16 -9.32 5.55
C ALA A 19 -15.55 -7.96 5.88
N ALA A 20 -14.34 -7.90 6.40
CA ALA A 20 -13.72 -6.69 6.94
C ALA A 20 -13.68 -5.51 5.95
N GLN A 21 -13.50 -5.78 4.65
CA GLN A 21 -13.46 -4.76 3.62
C GLN A 21 -14.76 -3.95 3.45
N TRP A 22 -15.89 -4.46 3.94
CA TRP A 22 -17.19 -3.78 3.90
C TRP A 22 -17.57 -3.14 5.24
N ILE A 23 -16.73 -3.29 6.25
CA ILE A 23 -17.00 -2.81 7.60
C ILE A 23 -16.13 -1.58 7.85
N ASP A 24 -16.78 -0.41 7.96
CA ASP A 24 -16.10 0.83 8.30
C ASP A 24 -15.41 0.70 9.67
N PRO A 25 -14.08 0.94 9.75
CA PRO A 25 -13.35 0.83 11.01
C PRO A 25 -13.80 1.80 12.10
N ARG A 26 -14.48 2.90 11.74
CA ARG A 26 -15.05 3.84 12.71
C ARG A 26 -16.24 3.24 13.45
N ALA A 27 -17.02 2.40 12.76
CA ALA A 27 -18.10 1.64 13.37
C ALA A 27 -17.58 0.40 14.10
N LEU A 28 -16.68 -0.36 13.46
CA LEU A 28 -16.13 -1.60 14.04
C LEU A 28 -14.72 -1.87 13.48
N TRP A 29 -13.69 -1.62 14.28
CA TRP A 29 -12.30 -1.64 13.82
C TRP A 29 -11.64 -3.03 13.83
N TRP A 30 -11.98 -3.89 14.79
CA TRP A 30 -11.28 -5.16 15.01
C TRP A 30 -11.39 -6.19 13.86
N PRO A 31 -12.41 -6.20 12.97
CA PRO A 31 -12.41 -7.06 11.78
C PRO A 31 -11.20 -6.82 10.86
N GLN A 32 -10.67 -5.60 10.87
CA GLN A 32 -9.50 -5.25 10.07
C GLN A 32 -8.26 -6.07 10.44
N LEU A 33 -8.12 -6.51 11.69
CA LEU A 33 -7.04 -7.40 12.13
C LEU A 33 -7.14 -8.77 11.46
N PHE A 34 -8.35 -9.29 11.31
CA PHE A 34 -8.58 -10.60 10.65
C PHE A 34 -8.35 -10.50 9.14
N ALA A 35 -8.59 -9.33 8.52
CA ALA A 35 -8.22 -9.07 7.13
C ALA A 35 -6.69 -9.17 6.91
N VAL A 36 -5.90 -8.58 7.80
CA VAL A 36 -4.43 -8.68 7.76
C VAL A 36 -3.97 -10.13 7.94
N LEU A 37 -4.64 -10.90 8.80
CA LEU A 37 -4.30 -12.29 9.09
C LEU A 37 -4.90 -13.29 8.09
N LEU A 38 -5.75 -12.85 7.17
CA LEU A 38 -6.51 -13.73 6.27
C LEU A 38 -5.65 -14.75 5.50
N PRO A 39 -4.47 -14.41 4.96
CA PRO A 39 -3.60 -15.39 4.32
C PRO A 39 -3.22 -16.55 5.23
N PHE A 40 -2.84 -16.25 6.49
CA PHE A 40 -2.43 -17.28 7.47
C PHE A 40 -3.61 -18.13 7.93
N LEU A 41 -4.76 -17.49 8.18
CA LEU A 41 -6.00 -18.16 8.54
C LEU A 41 -6.46 -19.11 7.42
N SER A 42 -6.23 -18.73 6.16
CA SER A 42 -6.57 -19.55 5.00
C SER A 42 -5.75 -20.84 4.93
N PHE A 43 -4.46 -20.81 5.28
CA PHE A 43 -3.65 -22.03 5.39
C PHE A 43 -4.19 -22.97 6.47
N GLY A 44 -4.55 -22.42 7.64
CA GLY A 44 -5.20 -23.20 8.70
C GLY A 44 -6.53 -23.79 8.24
N LEU A 45 -7.31 -23.03 7.45
CA LEU A 45 -8.57 -23.50 6.91
C LEU A 45 -8.37 -24.64 5.89
N VAL A 46 -7.36 -24.57 5.02
CA VAL A 46 -6.99 -25.66 4.10
C VAL A 46 -6.64 -26.91 4.89
N ALA A 47 -5.77 -26.80 5.88
CA ALA A 47 -5.34 -27.96 6.70
C ALA A 47 -6.54 -28.63 7.40
N THR A 48 -7.43 -27.83 7.98
CA THR A 48 -8.63 -28.37 8.65
C THR A 48 -9.68 -28.90 7.67
N ALA A 49 -9.77 -28.35 6.46
CA ALA A 49 -10.65 -28.88 5.40
C ALA A 49 -10.17 -30.28 4.94
N VAL A 50 -8.87 -30.44 4.71
CA VAL A 50 -8.28 -31.76 4.38
C VAL A 50 -8.55 -32.76 5.51
N LEU A 51 -8.33 -32.37 6.77
CA LEU A 51 -8.64 -33.22 7.91
C LEU A 51 -10.12 -33.62 7.97
N SER A 52 -11.03 -32.67 7.69
CA SER A 52 -12.47 -32.94 7.65
C SER A 52 -12.86 -33.94 6.57
N LEU A 53 -12.19 -33.88 5.41
CA LEU A 53 -12.37 -34.85 4.32
C LEU A 53 -11.89 -36.25 4.71
N VAL A 54 -10.69 -36.35 5.28
CA VAL A 54 -10.10 -37.60 5.75
C VAL A 54 -10.97 -38.28 6.82
N LEU A 55 -11.46 -37.48 7.77
CA LEU A 55 -12.36 -37.96 8.84
C LEU A 55 -13.82 -38.10 8.39
N LYS A 56 -14.12 -37.86 7.11
CA LYS A 56 -15.45 -37.96 6.50
C LYS A 56 -16.54 -37.09 7.18
N VAL A 57 -16.13 -35.93 7.74
CA VAL A 57 -17.05 -34.94 8.32
C VAL A 57 -17.54 -34.02 7.20
N ARG A 58 -18.40 -34.55 6.32
CA ARG A 58 -18.78 -33.93 5.03
C ARG A 58 -19.35 -32.53 5.15
N GLY A 59 -20.23 -32.26 6.14
CA GLY A 59 -20.84 -30.94 6.32
C GLY A 59 -19.79 -29.87 6.69
N LEU A 60 -18.80 -30.22 7.53
CA LEU A 60 -17.71 -29.32 7.89
C LEU A 60 -16.80 -29.07 6.69
N ALA A 61 -16.42 -30.11 5.97
CA ALA A 61 -15.62 -30.00 4.75
C ALA A 61 -16.29 -29.09 3.71
N LEU A 62 -17.61 -29.18 3.54
CA LEU A 62 -18.37 -28.32 2.62
C LEU A 62 -18.28 -26.84 3.03
N VAL A 63 -18.51 -26.50 4.31
CA VAL A 63 -18.43 -25.12 4.82
C VAL A 63 -17.05 -24.56 4.60
N GLN A 64 -16.00 -25.32 4.94
CA GLN A 64 -14.61 -24.90 4.77
C GLN A 64 -14.24 -24.71 3.29
N THR A 65 -14.70 -25.60 2.41
CA THR A 65 -14.48 -25.49 0.95
C THR A 65 -15.16 -24.23 0.40
N VAL A 66 -16.39 -23.94 0.79
CA VAL A 66 -17.09 -22.71 0.38
C VAL A 66 -16.34 -21.47 0.79
N LEU A 67 -15.84 -21.40 2.05
CA LEU A 67 -15.03 -20.26 2.49
C LEU A 67 -13.70 -20.14 1.71
N LEU A 68 -13.04 -21.27 1.41
CA LEU A 68 -11.83 -21.27 0.59
C LEU A 68 -12.09 -20.79 -0.83
N LEU A 69 -13.26 -21.12 -1.41
CA LEU A 69 -13.67 -20.56 -2.70
C LEU A 69 -13.85 -19.04 -2.62
N PHE A 70 -14.44 -18.50 -1.56
CA PHE A 70 -14.50 -17.05 -1.35
C PHE A 70 -13.13 -16.43 -1.23
N VAL A 71 -12.20 -17.03 -0.48
CA VAL A 71 -10.80 -16.57 -0.42
C VAL A 71 -10.17 -16.57 -1.80
N LEU A 72 -10.33 -17.65 -2.58
CA LEU A 72 -9.80 -17.76 -3.94
C LEU A 72 -10.40 -16.68 -4.86
N VAL A 73 -11.71 -16.48 -4.83
CA VAL A 73 -12.37 -15.42 -5.61
C VAL A 73 -11.80 -14.05 -5.27
N ARG A 74 -11.50 -13.80 -3.99
CA ARG A 74 -10.88 -12.54 -3.53
C ARG A 74 -9.48 -12.30 -4.05
N THR A 75 -8.70 -13.34 -4.35
CA THR A 75 -7.37 -13.17 -4.94
C THR A 75 -7.41 -12.77 -6.41
N GLU A 76 -8.59 -12.80 -7.05
CA GLU A 76 -8.81 -12.45 -8.46
C GLU A 76 -7.82 -13.14 -9.41
N PRO A 77 -7.65 -14.49 -9.34
CA PRO A 77 -6.61 -15.18 -10.11
C PRO A 77 -6.82 -15.09 -11.62
N TRP A 78 -8.07 -14.79 -12.04
CA TRP A 78 -8.43 -14.57 -13.45
C TRP A 78 -7.96 -13.22 -14.01
N ALA A 79 -7.62 -12.24 -13.17
CA ALA A 79 -7.10 -10.95 -13.62
C ALA A 79 -5.84 -11.12 -14.48
N ARG A 80 -5.04 -12.15 -14.20
CA ARG A 80 -3.82 -12.51 -14.93
C ARG A 80 -4.06 -13.21 -16.28
N LEU A 81 -5.29 -13.55 -16.59
CA LEU A 81 -5.64 -14.24 -17.85
C LEU A 81 -5.92 -13.24 -18.98
N GLY A 82 -6.01 -11.95 -18.68
CA GLY A 82 -6.13 -10.88 -19.66
C GLY A 82 -4.80 -10.58 -20.32
N GLU A 83 -4.78 -10.43 -21.65
CA GLU A 83 -3.63 -9.87 -22.33
C GLU A 83 -3.60 -8.35 -22.08
N ALA A 84 -2.45 -7.87 -21.62
CA ALA A 84 -2.21 -6.44 -21.52
C ALA A 84 -1.96 -5.90 -22.93
N SER A 85 -2.98 -5.34 -23.56
CA SER A 85 -2.86 -4.62 -24.83
C SER A 85 -2.78 -3.13 -24.58
N GLY A 86 -1.84 -2.45 -25.22
CA GLY A 86 -1.68 -1.01 -25.17
C GLY A 86 -0.68 -0.53 -26.21
N GLU A 87 -0.83 0.71 -26.64
CA GLU A 87 0.05 1.36 -27.60
C GLU A 87 1.17 2.17 -26.94
N GLY A 88 2.22 2.50 -27.70
CA GLY A 88 3.31 3.36 -27.28
C GLY A 88 4.37 2.67 -26.44
N GLU A 89 5.25 3.45 -25.82
CA GLU A 89 6.26 2.96 -24.89
C GLU A 89 5.66 2.68 -23.51
N ALA A 90 6.23 1.76 -22.76
CA ALA A 90 5.76 1.47 -21.42
C ALA A 90 6.32 2.48 -20.42
N LEU A 91 5.48 3.10 -19.58
CA LEU A 91 5.90 3.90 -18.44
C LEU A 91 6.30 2.97 -17.29
N HIS A 92 7.50 3.11 -16.79
CA HIS A 92 7.99 2.38 -15.63
C HIS A 92 7.72 3.19 -14.35
N LEU A 93 6.70 2.81 -13.61
CA LEU A 93 6.37 3.39 -12.31
C LEU A 93 6.91 2.51 -11.18
N MET A 94 7.61 3.11 -10.21
CA MET A 94 8.02 2.44 -8.99
C MET A 94 7.46 3.16 -7.77
N THR A 95 6.91 2.41 -6.81
CA THR A 95 6.61 2.90 -5.46
C THR A 95 7.50 2.18 -4.45
N PHE A 96 8.07 2.93 -3.51
CA PHE A 96 9.00 2.38 -2.54
C PHE A 96 8.97 3.12 -1.20
N ASN A 97 8.54 2.42 -0.15
CA ASN A 97 8.75 2.87 1.21
C ASN A 97 10.17 2.49 1.64
N VAL A 98 10.98 3.51 1.96
CA VAL A 98 12.42 3.35 2.22
C VAL A 98 12.84 4.18 3.43
N PRO A 99 12.50 3.71 4.66
CA PRO A 99 12.93 4.36 5.88
C PRO A 99 14.46 4.33 6.00
N GLU A 100 15.01 5.26 6.76
CA GLU A 100 16.45 5.38 6.96
C GLU A 100 16.96 4.26 7.90
N GLN A 101 17.38 3.14 7.31
CA GLN A 101 17.86 1.96 8.04
C GLN A 101 19.38 1.77 8.00
N LEU A 102 20.07 2.48 7.12
CA LEU A 102 21.52 2.45 6.97
C LEU A 102 22.13 3.81 7.34
N ALA A 103 23.44 3.84 7.54
CA ALA A 103 24.17 5.11 7.61
C ALA A 103 23.93 5.93 6.33
N PRO A 104 23.87 7.28 6.40
CA PRO A 104 23.43 8.13 5.28
C PRO A 104 24.15 7.88 3.96
N GLU A 105 25.48 7.68 3.98
CA GLU A 105 26.26 7.39 2.76
C GLU A 105 25.88 6.04 2.15
N ALA A 106 25.80 4.99 2.97
CA ALA A 106 25.44 3.65 2.50
C ALA A 106 24.00 3.61 1.96
N MET A 107 23.07 4.36 2.58
CA MET A 107 21.70 4.48 2.11
C MET A 107 21.64 5.19 0.77
N ARG A 108 22.36 6.31 0.61
CA ARG A 108 22.48 7.07 -0.62
C ARG A 108 22.98 6.20 -1.78
N ASP A 109 24.07 5.47 -1.55
CA ASP A 109 24.71 4.65 -2.57
C ASP A 109 23.85 3.44 -2.95
N SER A 110 23.24 2.79 -1.96
CA SER A 110 22.34 1.64 -2.17
C SER A 110 21.10 2.04 -2.98
N MET A 111 20.48 3.16 -2.64
CA MET A 111 19.33 3.66 -3.36
C MET A 111 19.68 4.07 -4.80
N ALA A 112 20.77 4.80 -5.01
CA ALA A 112 21.24 5.17 -6.34
C ALA A 112 21.57 3.95 -7.20
N ALA A 113 22.26 2.95 -6.64
CA ALA A 113 22.57 1.72 -7.36
C ALA A 113 21.32 0.93 -7.75
N PHE A 114 20.34 0.86 -6.84
CA PHE A 114 19.07 0.19 -7.08
C PHE A 114 18.26 0.89 -8.18
N VAL A 115 18.06 2.21 -8.07
CA VAL A 115 17.32 3.01 -9.06
C VAL A 115 18.00 2.97 -10.43
N ARG A 116 19.34 3.02 -10.48
CA ARG A 116 20.10 2.88 -11.74
C ARG A 116 19.83 1.54 -12.43
N ARG A 117 19.71 0.46 -11.67
CA ARG A 117 19.44 -0.88 -12.22
C ARG A 117 18.02 -1.05 -12.73
N GLU A 118 17.03 -0.58 -11.96
CA GLU A 118 15.62 -0.75 -12.30
C GLU A 118 15.12 0.34 -13.28
N ALA A 119 15.81 1.50 -13.33
CA ALA A 119 15.55 2.62 -14.22
C ALA A 119 14.06 3.01 -14.34
N PRO A 120 13.36 3.33 -13.24
CA PRO A 120 11.97 3.77 -13.32
C PRO A 120 11.88 5.17 -13.92
N ASP A 121 10.87 5.41 -14.77
CA ASP A 121 10.56 6.74 -15.31
C ASP A 121 9.98 7.65 -14.22
N VAL A 122 9.13 7.08 -13.38
CA VAL A 122 8.46 7.74 -12.26
C VAL A 122 8.71 6.94 -10.98
N LEU A 123 9.26 7.60 -9.97
CA LEU A 123 9.51 7.01 -8.66
C LEU A 123 8.79 7.80 -7.58
N VAL A 124 7.84 7.17 -6.90
CA VAL A 124 7.21 7.70 -5.69
C VAL A 124 7.80 7.00 -4.46
N VAL A 125 8.25 7.80 -3.50
CA VAL A 125 8.96 7.32 -2.31
C VAL A 125 8.13 7.64 -1.08
N GLN A 126 8.18 6.79 -0.06
CA GLN A 126 7.62 7.02 1.26
C GLN A 126 8.72 6.92 2.31
N ASP A 127 8.53 7.57 3.45
CA ASP A 127 9.49 7.73 4.56
C ASP A 127 10.83 8.41 4.19
N ALA A 128 10.87 9.13 3.08
CA ALA A 128 12.02 9.89 2.60
C ALA A 128 11.79 11.40 2.78
N TRP A 129 12.09 11.93 3.96
CA TRP A 129 11.76 13.31 4.34
C TRP A 129 12.58 14.37 3.57
N VAL A 130 11.86 15.27 2.89
CA VAL A 130 12.40 16.35 2.08
C VAL A 130 11.71 17.67 2.44
N ARG A 131 12.47 18.76 2.56
CA ARG A 131 11.91 20.10 2.78
C ARG A 131 11.48 20.75 1.46
N GLY A 132 10.36 21.43 1.48
CA GLY A 132 9.86 22.20 0.36
C GLY A 132 10.69 23.46 0.05
N PRO A 133 10.52 24.05 -1.14
CA PRO A 133 11.43 25.07 -1.72
C PRO A 133 11.45 26.43 -1.03
N ARG A 134 10.67 26.68 0.03
CA ARG A 134 10.57 28.01 0.68
C ARG A 134 11.55 28.30 1.81
N GLN A 135 12.43 27.38 2.16
CA GLN A 135 13.42 27.64 3.20
C GLN A 135 14.83 27.61 2.61
N GLU A 136 15.40 28.80 2.44
CA GLU A 136 16.77 29.08 1.94
C GLU A 136 17.93 28.55 2.82
N ARG A 137 17.66 27.66 3.75
CA ARG A 137 18.72 26.96 4.50
C ARG A 137 18.76 25.54 4.01
N GLU A 138 19.94 25.16 3.49
CA GLU A 138 20.40 23.85 3.03
C GLU A 138 19.30 22.80 2.98
N ALA A 139 18.81 22.51 1.74
CA ALA A 139 17.77 21.53 1.53
C ALA A 139 18.15 20.24 2.26
N TRP A 140 17.50 19.98 3.39
CA TRP A 140 17.67 18.72 4.09
C TRP A 140 16.90 17.68 3.30
N GLU A 141 17.60 17.02 2.43
CA GLU A 141 17.09 15.93 1.64
C GLU A 141 17.48 14.61 2.28
N ALA A 142 16.54 13.69 2.35
CA ALA A 142 16.81 12.35 2.81
C ALA A 142 17.91 11.70 1.97
N PRO A 143 18.83 10.92 2.56
CA PRO A 143 19.90 10.25 1.84
C PRO A 143 19.42 9.44 0.63
N GLN A 144 18.25 8.81 0.76
CA GLN A 144 17.59 8.04 -0.29
C GLN A 144 17.32 8.87 -1.56
N VAL A 145 16.84 10.11 -1.36
CA VAL A 145 16.52 11.03 -2.45
C VAL A 145 17.80 11.63 -3.05
N ARG A 146 18.69 12.10 -2.19
CA ARG A 146 19.95 12.75 -2.60
C ARG A 146 20.79 11.86 -3.53
N GLY A 147 20.90 10.57 -3.20
CA GLY A 147 21.65 9.63 -4.04
C GLY A 147 21.10 9.52 -5.46
N VAL A 148 19.79 9.53 -5.62
CA VAL A 148 19.13 9.43 -6.93
C VAL A 148 19.24 10.75 -7.70
N VAL A 149 19.02 11.89 -7.05
CA VAL A 149 19.11 13.21 -7.68
C VAL A 149 20.54 13.51 -8.14
N ASP A 150 21.51 13.40 -7.22
CA ASP A 150 22.91 13.80 -7.48
C ASP A 150 23.62 12.88 -8.49
N SER A 151 23.33 11.57 -8.41
CA SER A 151 24.09 10.57 -9.19
C SER A 151 23.41 10.14 -10.49
N LEU A 152 22.09 10.32 -10.61
CA LEU A 152 21.30 9.85 -11.77
C LEU A 152 20.55 10.97 -12.47
N GLY A 153 20.57 12.20 -11.94
CA GLY A 153 19.93 13.35 -12.57
C GLY A 153 18.40 13.36 -12.50
N TYR A 154 17.80 12.57 -11.61
CA TYR A 154 16.34 12.58 -11.44
C TYR A 154 15.86 13.94 -10.93
N GLY A 155 14.78 14.42 -11.52
CA GLY A 155 14.12 15.65 -11.09
C GLY A 155 13.28 15.42 -9.84
N LEU A 156 13.66 16.03 -8.72
CA LEU A 156 12.86 16.02 -7.49
C LEU A 156 11.65 16.92 -7.62
N ARG A 157 10.48 16.42 -7.23
CA ARG A 157 9.23 17.16 -7.14
C ARG A 157 8.64 17.04 -5.73
N VAL A 158 8.39 18.20 -5.13
CA VAL A 158 7.78 18.33 -3.79
C VAL A 158 6.63 19.33 -3.92
N PRO A 159 5.42 19.02 -3.49
CA PRO A 159 4.31 19.94 -3.58
C PRO A 159 4.53 21.17 -2.71
N ALA A 160 3.89 22.28 -3.09
CA ALA A 160 3.85 23.46 -2.26
C ALA A 160 3.14 23.13 -0.93
N LEU A 161 3.79 23.44 0.18
CA LEU A 161 3.23 23.21 1.50
C LEU A 161 2.15 24.24 1.80
N VAL A 162 0.99 23.77 2.23
CA VAL A 162 -0.09 24.67 2.70
C VAL A 162 0.16 24.99 4.17
N PRO A 163 0.28 26.27 4.54
CA PRO A 163 0.45 26.67 5.95
C PRO A 163 -0.68 26.10 6.82
N GLY A 164 -0.32 25.48 7.95
CA GLY A 164 -1.27 24.87 8.88
C GLY A 164 -1.75 23.48 8.51
N GLN A 165 -1.26 22.90 7.43
CA GLN A 165 -1.59 21.55 7.02
C GLN A 165 -1.03 20.53 8.02
N ARG A 166 -1.89 19.69 8.57
CA ARG A 166 -1.50 18.61 9.46
C ARG A 166 -0.79 17.50 8.66
N GLY A 167 0.07 16.71 9.27
CA GLY A 167 0.82 15.64 8.60
C GLY A 167 2.14 16.09 7.95
N TRP A 168 2.46 17.40 7.99
CA TRP A 168 3.69 17.94 7.42
C TRP A 168 4.58 18.52 8.53
N LYS A 169 5.59 17.78 8.95
CA LYS A 169 6.53 18.28 9.95
C LYS A 169 7.34 19.45 9.42
N ARG A 170 7.27 20.59 10.11
CA ARG A 170 8.17 21.74 9.91
C ARG A 170 8.41 22.11 8.44
N GLY A 171 7.42 21.93 7.57
CA GLY A 171 7.57 22.21 6.15
C GLY A 171 8.28 21.14 5.33
N ALA A 172 8.32 19.90 5.79
CA ALA A 172 8.88 18.75 5.08
C ALA A 172 7.79 17.74 4.69
N THR A 173 8.00 17.00 3.61
CA THR A 173 7.20 15.83 3.22
C THR A 173 8.04 14.57 3.28
N GLY A 174 7.44 13.46 3.71
CA GLY A 174 8.04 12.12 3.66
C GLY A 174 7.75 11.37 2.36
N ILE A 175 6.99 11.98 1.42
CA ILE A 175 6.50 11.31 0.20
C ILE A 175 6.84 12.08 -1.09
N PRO A 176 8.13 12.30 -1.40
CA PRO A 176 8.54 12.98 -2.62
C PRO A 176 8.27 12.15 -3.88
N LEU A 177 8.21 12.84 -5.02
CA LEU A 177 8.18 12.27 -6.36
C LEU A 177 9.50 12.56 -7.06
N LEU A 178 10.07 11.57 -7.74
CA LEU A 178 11.25 11.71 -8.60
C LEU A 178 10.91 11.26 -10.02
N LEU A 179 11.42 12.00 -10.99
CA LEU A 179 11.23 11.72 -12.41
C LEU A 179 12.58 11.52 -13.08
N ALA A 180 12.69 10.47 -13.89
CA ALA A 180 13.82 10.30 -14.77
C ALA A 180 13.88 11.46 -15.80
N PRO A 181 15.09 11.83 -16.26
CA PRO A 181 15.22 12.85 -17.29
C PRO A 181 14.40 12.49 -18.55
N GLU A 182 13.59 13.44 -19.03
CA GLU A 182 12.83 13.36 -20.27
C GLU A 182 11.75 12.26 -20.38
N ALA A 183 11.56 11.41 -19.38
CA ALA A 183 10.60 10.31 -19.45
C ALA A 183 9.13 10.78 -19.34
N ALA A 184 8.86 11.72 -18.44
CA ALA A 184 7.54 12.28 -18.20
C ALA A 184 7.65 13.69 -17.59
N ARG A 185 6.56 14.44 -17.57
CA ARG A 185 6.52 15.79 -17.02
C ARG A 185 5.42 15.95 -15.98
N VAL A 186 5.75 16.54 -14.82
CA VAL A 186 4.75 17.01 -13.85
C VAL A 186 4.26 18.40 -14.26
N THR A 187 2.99 18.53 -14.58
CA THR A 187 2.36 19.80 -14.98
C THR A 187 1.68 20.51 -13.80
N ALA A 188 1.24 19.75 -12.80
CA ALA A 188 0.70 20.28 -11.54
C ALA A 188 1.00 19.30 -10.41
N GLN A 189 1.22 19.85 -9.20
CA GLN A 189 1.42 19.04 -7.98
C GLN A 189 0.89 19.77 -6.76
N GLU A 190 0.18 19.04 -5.92
CA GLU A 190 -0.37 19.54 -4.66
C GLU A 190 -0.38 18.46 -3.57
N ALA A 191 -0.40 18.91 -2.31
CA ALA A 191 -0.60 18.03 -1.17
C ALA A 191 -2.09 17.90 -0.87
N ILE A 192 -2.53 16.69 -0.58
CA ILE A 192 -3.90 16.44 -0.13
C ILE A 192 -3.96 16.63 1.39
N VAL A 193 -4.92 17.41 1.84
CA VAL A 193 -5.18 17.60 3.28
C VAL A 193 -5.77 16.32 3.84
N VAL A 194 -5.20 15.84 4.94
CA VAL A 194 -5.70 14.71 5.71
C VAL A 194 -5.98 15.13 7.16
N ALA A 195 -6.86 14.43 7.84
CA ALA A 195 -7.35 14.81 9.16
C ALA A 195 -6.42 14.46 10.33
N GLY A 196 -5.39 13.67 10.10
CA GLY A 196 -4.50 13.14 11.12
C GLY A 196 -3.89 14.17 12.06
N PRO A 197 -3.39 13.76 13.23
CA PRO A 197 -2.92 14.66 14.31
C PRO A 197 -1.67 15.47 13.95
N GLY A 198 -1.06 15.23 12.79
CA GLY A 198 0.12 15.96 12.34
C GLY A 198 1.43 15.50 13.02
N ASP A 199 1.46 14.28 13.51
CA ASP A 199 2.66 13.58 13.99
C ASP A 199 3.39 12.85 12.85
N ASP A 200 4.51 12.15 13.17
CA ASP A 200 5.32 11.44 12.19
C ASP A 200 4.63 10.22 11.58
N GLU A 201 3.60 9.74 12.24
CA GLU A 201 2.82 8.56 11.84
C GLU A 201 1.56 8.95 11.07
N SER A 202 1.30 10.26 10.87
CA SER A 202 0.12 10.75 10.15
C SER A 202 0.15 10.35 8.68
N SER A 203 -1.03 10.08 8.12
CA SER A 203 -1.17 9.86 6.68
C SER A 203 -0.67 11.05 5.89
N GLN A 204 -0.07 10.80 4.73
CA GLN A 204 0.31 11.79 3.74
C GLN A 204 -0.20 11.36 2.37
N ALA A 205 -0.65 12.31 1.56
CA ALA A 205 -0.99 12.08 0.18
C ALA A 205 -0.60 13.29 -0.67
N THR A 206 -0.04 13.03 -1.85
CA THR A 206 0.22 14.06 -2.87
C THR A 206 -0.47 13.70 -4.17
N ARG A 207 -0.97 14.71 -4.85
CA ARG A 207 -1.55 14.64 -6.18
C ARG A 207 -0.59 15.26 -7.18
N SER A 208 -0.28 14.53 -8.25
CA SER A 208 0.57 15.03 -9.34
C SER A 208 -0.08 14.75 -10.68
N VAL A 209 -0.21 15.75 -11.53
CA VAL A 209 -0.63 15.56 -12.91
C VAL A 209 0.62 15.23 -13.73
N ILE A 210 0.64 14.04 -14.31
CA ILE A 210 1.74 13.50 -15.11
C ILE A 210 1.34 13.55 -16.57
N GLU A 211 2.14 14.23 -17.38
CA GLU A 211 2.05 14.20 -18.86
C GLU A 211 3.08 13.21 -19.39
N TRP A 212 2.60 12.22 -20.16
CA TRP A 212 3.38 11.17 -20.77
C TRP A 212 2.78 10.78 -22.13
N GLU A 213 3.60 10.74 -23.17
CA GLU A 213 3.18 10.48 -24.58
C GLU A 213 2.03 11.40 -25.05
N GLY A 214 2.05 12.67 -24.66
CA GLY A 214 1.03 13.65 -25.05
C GLY A 214 -0.34 13.49 -24.38
N ARG A 215 -0.49 12.53 -23.48
CA ARG A 215 -1.70 12.30 -22.66
C ARG A 215 -1.39 12.56 -21.20
N SER A 216 -2.41 12.79 -20.38
CA SER A 216 -2.22 13.08 -18.96
C SER A 216 -3.01 12.12 -18.10
N PHE A 217 -2.43 11.77 -16.94
CA PHE A 217 -3.10 11.09 -15.84
C PHE A 217 -2.74 11.72 -14.50
N VAL A 218 -3.51 11.44 -13.47
CA VAL A 218 -3.22 11.89 -12.10
C VAL A 218 -2.58 10.76 -11.32
N LEU A 219 -1.43 11.03 -10.71
CA LEU A 219 -0.74 10.12 -9.80
C LEU A 219 -0.90 10.59 -8.36
N TYR A 220 -1.54 9.78 -7.54
CA TYR A 220 -1.56 9.92 -6.09
C TYR A 220 -0.43 9.09 -5.48
N ASN A 221 0.51 9.76 -4.79
CA ASN A 221 1.45 9.10 -3.89
C ASN A 221 0.86 9.12 -2.49
N VAL A 222 0.64 7.95 -1.90
CA VAL A 222 -0.07 7.79 -0.63
C VAL A 222 0.80 7.05 0.36
N HIS A 223 0.92 7.60 1.57
CA HIS A 223 1.44 6.90 2.73
C HIS A 223 0.41 7.02 3.85
N LEU A 224 -0.38 5.97 4.07
CA LEU A 224 -1.39 5.97 5.11
C LEU A 224 -0.77 5.74 6.49
N ARG A 225 -1.43 6.28 7.52
CA ARG A 225 -1.00 6.18 8.92
C ARG A 225 -0.60 4.77 9.29
N SER A 226 0.62 4.60 9.80
CA SER A 226 1.13 3.34 10.29
C SER A 226 0.63 3.04 11.71
N PHE A 227 0.84 1.81 12.17
CA PHE A 227 0.57 1.49 13.58
C PHE A 227 1.65 2.04 14.51
N GLY A 228 2.84 2.36 14.03
CA GLY A 228 3.94 2.90 14.80
C GLY A 228 4.06 2.26 16.19
N GLN A 229 4.00 3.08 17.22
CA GLN A 229 4.04 2.65 18.62
C GLN A 229 2.74 1.99 19.13
N ALA A 230 1.67 1.96 18.32
CA ALA A 230 0.43 1.25 18.68
C ALA A 230 0.53 -0.27 18.49
N LYS A 231 1.62 -0.77 17.88
CA LYS A 231 1.86 -2.22 17.71
C LYS A 231 1.94 -2.90 19.07
N PRO A 232 1.07 -3.89 19.39
CA PRO A 232 1.05 -4.53 20.73
C PRO A 232 2.39 -5.11 21.15
N TRP A 233 3.17 -5.67 20.22
CA TRP A 233 4.48 -6.26 20.50
C TRP A 233 5.60 -5.25 20.78
N LEU A 234 5.36 -3.97 20.54
CA LEU A 234 6.25 -2.87 20.95
C LEU A 234 5.87 -2.27 22.30
N ASP A 235 4.68 -2.59 22.83
CA ASP A 235 4.24 -2.16 24.16
C ASP A 235 4.88 -3.07 25.21
N PRO A 236 5.82 -2.59 26.05
CA PRO A 236 6.49 -3.43 27.05
C PRO A 236 5.54 -3.96 28.12
N GLU A 237 4.37 -3.34 28.29
CA GLU A 237 3.34 -3.78 29.22
C GLU A 237 2.41 -4.83 28.60
N PHE A 238 2.39 -4.98 27.28
CA PHE A 238 1.53 -5.95 26.60
C PHE A 238 2.04 -7.38 26.81
N THR A 239 1.15 -8.25 27.28
CA THR A 239 1.44 -9.67 27.41
C THR A 239 0.27 -10.48 26.87
N PRO A 240 0.43 -11.30 25.81
CA PRO A 240 -0.67 -12.07 25.23
C PRO A 240 -1.41 -12.97 26.21
N LEU A 241 -0.71 -13.47 27.22
CA LEU A 241 -1.28 -14.35 28.27
C LEU A 241 -1.94 -13.58 29.43
N ARG A 242 -1.91 -12.25 29.42
CA ARG A 242 -2.52 -11.41 30.47
C ARG A 242 -3.57 -10.47 29.87
N PRO A 243 -4.86 -10.87 29.81
CA PRO A 243 -5.91 -10.06 29.19
C PRO A 243 -6.05 -8.63 29.75
N ARG A 244 -5.60 -8.40 30.99
CA ARG A 244 -5.63 -7.07 31.62
C ARG A 244 -4.74 -6.04 30.93
N THR A 245 -3.75 -6.47 30.14
CA THR A 245 -2.85 -5.58 29.35
C THR A 245 -3.42 -5.21 27.97
N TRP A 246 -4.44 -5.91 27.49
CA TRP A 246 -5.00 -5.74 26.15
C TRP A 246 -5.75 -4.42 25.92
N PRO A 247 -6.55 -3.89 26.87
CA PRO A 247 -7.41 -2.73 26.60
C PRO A 247 -6.62 -1.52 26.08
N ARG A 248 -5.43 -1.24 26.63
CA ARG A 248 -4.59 -0.10 26.22
C ARG A 248 -4.10 -0.27 24.79
N SER A 249 -3.53 -1.44 24.45
CA SER A 249 -3.01 -1.71 23.11
C SER A 249 -4.13 -1.76 22.08
N PHE A 250 -5.28 -2.33 22.42
CA PHE A 250 -6.44 -2.35 21.52
C PHE A 250 -7.09 -0.98 21.34
N SER A 251 -7.08 -0.13 22.36
CA SER A 251 -7.54 1.27 22.22
C SER A 251 -6.68 2.01 21.21
N ARG A 252 -5.34 1.90 21.29
CA ARG A 252 -4.41 2.51 20.35
C ARG A 252 -4.59 1.99 18.91
N LEU A 253 -4.74 0.67 18.74
CA LEU A 253 -5.04 0.09 17.43
C LEU A 253 -6.36 0.60 16.87
N SER A 254 -7.40 0.69 17.72
CA SER A 254 -8.70 1.24 17.36
C SER A 254 -8.60 2.68 16.84
N GLU A 255 -7.81 3.50 17.51
CA GLU A 255 -7.58 4.90 17.14
C GLU A 255 -6.92 4.99 15.76
N VAL A 256 -5.81 4.26 15.54
CA VAL A 256 -5.12 4.23 14.24
C VAL A 256 -6.04 3.81 13.10
N TYR A 257 -6.86 2.76 13.29
CA TYR A 257 -7.79 2.33 12.24
C TYR A 257 -8.86 3.38 11.93
N ARG A 258 -9.39 4.07 12.96
CA ARG A 258 -10.42 5.09 12.80
C ARG A 258 -9.88 6.35 12.12
N GLU A 259 -8.69 6.81 12.53
CA GLU A 259 -8.03 7.96 11.93
C GLU A 259 -7.66 7.68 10.47
N ARG A 260 -7.06 6.51 10.20
CA ARG A 260 -6.77 6.07 8.84
C ARG A 260 -8.03 6.05 7.96
N ALA A 261 -9.16 5.59 8.49
CA ALA A 261 -10.42 5.59 7.74
C ALA A 261 -10.89 7.01 7.39
N THR A 262 -10.71 7.96 8.31
CA THR A 262 -11.04 9.38 8.05
C THR A 262 -10.12 9.97 6.97
N ASP A 263 -8.82 9.69 7.03
CA ASP A 263 -7.86 10.13 6.02
C ASP A 263 -8.16 9.54 4.65
N VAL A 264 -8.54 8.26 4.61
CA VAL A 264 -8.94 7.57 3.37
C VAL A 264 -10.17 8.21 2.72
N ASP A 265 -11.18 8.61 3.51
CA ASP A 265 -12.34 9.32 2.96
C ASP A 265 -11.94 10.63 2.29
N MET A 266 -11.06 11.41 2.92
CA MET A 266 -10.60 12.68 2.35
C MET A 266 -9.81 12.49 1.05
N ILE A 267 -8.96 11.45 1.00
CA ILE A 267 -8.23 11.10 -0.22
C ILE A 267 -9.20 10.59 -1.30
N ALA A 268 -10.17 9.74 -0.93
CA ALA A 268 -11.16 9.21 -1.85
C ALA A 268 -12.07 10.29 -2.42
N GLU A 269 -12.44 11.31 -1.62
CA GLU A 269 -13.18 12.49 -2.08
C GLU A 269 -12.37 13.29 -3.11
N ALA A 270 -11.07 13.53 -2.85
CA ALA A 270 -10.20 14.19 -3.82
C ALA A 270 -10.10 13.40 -5.13
N ILE A 271 -9.97 12.07 -5.05
CA ILE A 271 -9.94 11.18 -6.22
C ILE A 271 -11.28 11.20 -6.98
N ALA A 272 -12.41 11.30 -6.28
CA ALA A 272 -13.73 11.32 -6.89
C ALA A 272 -13.99 12.61 -7.70
N ALA A 273 -13.25 13.68 -7.44
CA ALA A 273 -13.33 14.95 -8.17
C ALA A 273 -12.47 14.95 -9.46
N GLU A 274 -11.68 13.90 -9.71
CA GLU A 274 -10.81 13.84 -10.89
C GLU A 274 -11.58 13.57 -12.16
N THR A 275 -11.13 14.21 -13.22
CA THR A 275 -11.64 14.00 -14.59
C THR A 275 -10.64 13.26 -15.49
N LEU A 276 -9.39 13.18 -15.08
CA LEU A 276 -8.34 12.42 -15.76
C LEU A 276 -8.24 11.00 -15.17
N PRO A 277 -7.70 10.03 -15.90
CA PRO A 277 -7.37 8.71 -15.36
C PRO A 277 -6.49 8.81 -14.12
N VAL A 278 -6.73 7.96 -13.11
CA VAL A 278 -6.06 8.04 -11.82
C VAL A 278 -5.22 6.78 -11.56
N VAL A 279 -3.97 6.97 -11.19
CA VAL A 279 -3.09 5.96 -10.61
C VAL A 279 -2.85 6.30 -9.13
N ILE A 280 -2.99 5.33 -8.23
CA ILE A 280 -2.71 5.50 -6.82
C ILE A 280 -1.58 4.53 -6.46
N ALA A 281 -0.45 5.06 -5.99
CA ALA A 281 0.72 4.27 -5.62
C ALA A 281 1.20 4.66 -4.22
N GLY A 282 1.71 3.69 -3.45
CA GLY A 282 2.28 3.98 -2.14
C GLY A 282 2.09 2.88 -1.12
N ASP A 283 2.47 3.21 0.11
CA ASP A 283 2.24 2.39 1.29
C ASP A 283 0.88 2.69 1.91
N PHE A 284 -0.06 1.77 1.75
CA PHE A 284 -1.41 1.91 2.29
C PHE A 284 -1.50 1.48 3.76
N ASN A 285 -0.43 0.90 4.31
CA ASN A 285 -0.44 0.29 5.64
C ASN A 285 -1.68 -0.61 5.87
N SER A 286 -2.21 -1.16 4.78
CA SER A 286 -3.44 -1.96 4.70
C SER A 286 -3.31 -3.02 3.61
N THR A 287 -3.75 -4.23 3.90
CA THR A 287 -3.80 -5.30 2.91
C THR A 287 -4.99 -5.13 1.95
N ALA A 288 -4.97 -5.86 0.86
CA ALA A 288 -6.05 -5.84 -0.14
C ALA A 288 -7.42 -6.32 0.37
N ASP A 289 -7.48 -6.83 1.59
CA ASP A 289 -8.71 -7.29 2.25
C ASP A 289 -9.22 -6.31 3.31
N ASN A 290 -8.49 -5.19 3.54
CA ASN A 290 -8.91 -4.13 4.43
C ASN A 290 -9.85 -3.14 3.76
N TRP A 291 -10.66 -2.46 4.55
CA TRP A 291 -11.60 -1.42 4.14
C TRP A 291 -10.88 -0.27 3.40
N SER A 292 -9.79 0.26 3.96
CA SER A 292 -9.03 1.38 3.38
C SER A 292 -8.58 1.12 1.93
N TYR A 293 -8.09 -0.10 1.65
CA TYR A 293 -7.71 -0.47 0.29
C TYR A 293 -8.93 -0.50 -0.66
N ARG A 294 -10.05 -1.06 -0.20
CA ARG A 294 -11.27 -1.14 -1.01
C ARG A 294 -11.80 0.26 -1.36
N GLU A 295 -11.84 1.17 -0.39
CA GLU A 295 -12.34 2.54 -0.61
C GLU A 295 -11.47 3.27 -1.64
N LEU A 296 -10.14 3.25 -1.52
CA LEU A 296 -9.25 3.86 -2.52
C LEU A 296 -9.37 3.19 -3.89
N ARG A 297 -9.51 1.85 -3.93
CA ARG A 297 -9.66 1.12 -5.20
C ARG A 297 -10.92 1.50 -5.95
N GLN A 298 -11.99 1.89 -5.26
CA GLN A 298 -13.32 2.19 -5.83
C GLN A 298 -13.68 3.68 -5.77
N ALA A 299 -12.78 4.53 -5.33
CA ALA A 299 -13.01 5.97 -5.21
C ALA A 299 -13.49 6.57 -6.54
N GLY A 300 -14.49 7.46 -6.46
CA GLY A 300 -15.11 8.05 -7.64
C GLY A 300 -15.96 7.09 -8.50
N GLY A 301 -16.32 5.91 -7.96
CA GLY A 301 -17.11 4.90 -8.66
C GLY A 301 -16.33 4.11 -9.72
N ILE A 302 -15.04 4.38 -9.91
CA ILE A 302 -14.18 3.66 -10.86
C ILE A 302 -13.40 2.58 -10.12
N ARG A 303 -13.63 1.31 -10.48
CA ARG A 303 -12.85 0.21 -9.93
C ARG A 303 -11.50 0.10 -10.62
N ARG A 304 -10.44 0.53 -9.92
CA ARG A 304 -9.06 0.44 -10.42
C ARG A 304 -8.55 -0.98 -10.40
N GLN A 305 -7.68 -1.26 -11.37
CA GLN A 305 -6.91 -2.49 -11.45
C GLN A 305 -5.86 -2.50 -10.33
N ASP A 306 -5.67 -3.62 -9.65
CA ASP A 306 -4.50 -3.81 -8.77
C ASP A 306 -3.36 -4.35 -9.64
N ALA A 307 -2.33 -3.56 -9.86
CA ALA A 307 -1.26 -3.90 -10.80
C ALA A 307 -0.63 -5.26 -10.52
N TYR A 308 -0.43 -5.60 -9.25
CA TYR A 308 0.16 -6.90 -8.91
C TYR A 308 -0.81 -8.07 -9.09
N ARG A 309 -2.12 -7.87 -8.92
CA ARG A 309 -3.12 -8.90 -9.24
C ARG A 309 -3.26 -9.12 -10.74
N GLU A 310 -3.16 -8.05 -11.54
CA GLU A 310 -3.26 -8.12 -13.00
C GLU A 310 -2.03 -8.81 -13.63
N ALA A 311 -0.82 -8.37 -13.27
CA ALA A 311 0.41 -8.74 -13.97
C ALA A 311 1.60 -9.07 -13.05
N GLY A 312 1.34 -9.50 -11.81
CA GLY A 312 2.39 -9.85 -10.86
C GLY A 312 3.13 -11.14 -11.22
N ASP A 313 4.41 -11.20 -10.88
CA ASP A 313 5.30 -12.34 -11.14
C ASP A 313 5.00 -13.57 -10.27
N THR A 314 4.33 -13.39 -9.13
CA THR A 314 3.91 -14.46 -8.23
C THR A 314 2.45 -14.31 -7.79
N VAL A 315 1.82 -15.40 -7.35
CA VAL A 315 0.42 -15.37 -6.83
C VAL A 315 0.32 -14.57 -5.53
N TRP A 316 1.40 -14.52 -4.75
CA TRP A 316 1.45 -13.93 -3.40
C TRP A 316 2.45 -12.80 -3.37
N GLY A 317 1.96 -11.60 -3.65
CA GLY A 317 2.75 -10.39 -3.43
C GLY A 317 2.93 -10.12 -1.94
N ARG A 318 4.16 -9.78 -1.54
CA ARG A 318 4.53 -9.45 -0.16
C ARG A 318 5.51 -8.31 -0.18
N THR A 319 5.16 -7.21 0.47
CA THR A 319 6.00 -6.01 0.49
C THR A 319 6.56 -5.70 1.87
N TYR A 320 5.90 -6.10 2.94
CA TYR A 320 6.28 -5.87 4.34
C TYR A 320 6.12 -7.16 5.17
N HIS A 321 6.94 -7.55 6.05
CA HIS A 321 8.32 -7.26 6.33
C HIS A 321 9.22 -7.95 5.30
N ALA A 322 10.10 -7.22 4.61
CA ALA A 322 10.82 -7.72 3.42
C ALA A 322 11.46 -9.11 3.58
N ASP A 323 12.05 -9.37 4.75
CA ASP A 323 12.74 -10.63 5.04
C ASP A 323 11.83 -11.73 5.59
N ASN A 324 10.71 -11.39 6.23
CA ASN A 324 9.84 -12.33 6.92
C ASN A 324 8.56 -12.66 6.16
N LEU A 325 8.32 -12.07 5.00
CA LEU A 325 7.26 -12.44 4.05
C LEU A 325 5.84 -12.40 4.61
N VAL A 326 5.45 -11.32 5.28
CA VAL A 326 4.20 -11.32 6.03
C VAL A 326 3.01 -10.82 5.22
N VAL A 327 3.01 -9.58 4.73
CA VAL A 327 1.84 -8.97 4.10
C VAL A 327 2.22 -8.09 2.91
N ARG A 328 1.25 -7.80 2.03
CA ARG A 328 1.34 -6.78 1.00
C ARG A 328 0.56 -5.56 1.44
N ILE A 329 1.24 -4.45 1.66
CA ILE A 329 0.68 -3.17 2.08
C ILE A 329 1.07 -2.03 1.15
N ASP A 330 2.05 -2.25 0.27
CA ASP A 330 2.40 -1.34 -0.81
C ASP A 330 1.65 -1.75 -2.08
N HIS A 331 0.97 -0.80 -2.70
CA HIS A 331 0.06 -1.05 -3.81
C HIS A 331 0.25 -0.05 -4.95
N VAL A 332 -0.08 -0.49 -6.16
CA VAL A 332 -0.30 0.35 -7.32
C VAL A 332 -1.68 0.02 -7.89
N LEU A 333 -2.59 0.97 -7.78
CA LEU A 333 -3.96 0.87 -8.28
C LEU A 333 -4.09 1.73 -9.54
N VAL A 334 -4.51 1.14 -10.65
CA VAL A 334 -4.41 1.73 -11.98
C VAL A 334 -5.79 1.89 -12.60
N ASP A 335 -6.07 3.09 -13.13
CA ASP A 335 -7.30 3.35 -13.88
C ASP A 335 -7.45 2.39 -15.06
N PRO A 336 -8.67 1.94 -15.41
CA PRO A 336 -8.89 1.11 -16.59
C PRO A 336 -8.44 1.69 -17.93
N ALA A 337 -8.23 3.01 -18.03
CA ALA A 337 -7.68 3.66 -19.21
C ALA A 337 -6.21 3.29 -19.50
N LEU A 338 -5.53 2.71 -18.51
CA LEU A 338 -4.16 2.23 -18.62
C LEU A 338 -4.14 0.69 -18.51
N ALA A 339 -3.32 0.04 -19.30
CA ALA A 339 -3.03 -1.38 -19.22
C ALA A 339 -1.83 -1.62 -18.29
N VAL A 340 -1.89 -2.66 -17.47
CA VAL A 340 -0.77 -3.12 -16.67
C VAL A 340 -0.10 -4.28 -17.37
N GLU A 341 1.12 -4.07 -17.90
CA GLU A 341 1.86 -5.13 -18.60
C GLU A 341 2.60 -6.05 -17.63
N ARG A 342 3.15 -5.46 -16.59
CA ARG A 342 3.98 -6.18 -15.62
C ARG A 342 3.96 -5.50 -14.27
N ALA A 343 3.96 -6.29 -13.21
CA ALA A 343 4.18 -5.82 -11.85
C ALA A 343 5.14 -6.76 -11.12
N GLU A 344 6.13 -6.22 -10.45
CA GLU A 344 7.17 -6.98 -9.77
C GLU A 344 7.49 -6.40 -8.41
N MET A 345 7.95 -7.24 -7.51
CA MET A 345 8.47 -6.85 -6.20
C MET A 345 9.92 -7.28 -6.08
N ARG A 346 10.77 -6.40 -5.56
CA ARG A 346 12.20 -6.67 -5.40
C ARG A 346 12.59 -6.71 -3.93
N ASN A 347 13.39 -7.68 -3.53
CA ASN A 347 14.08 -7.60 -2.25
C ASN A 347 15.37 -6.79 -2.43
N VAL A 348 15.54 -5.75 -1.64
CA VAL A 348 16.67 -4.81 -1.78
C VAL A 348 17.67 -4.91 -0.64
N GLY A 349 17.30 -5.50 0.49
CA GLY A 349 18.19 -5.72 1.65
C GLY A 349 18.54 -4.47 2.46
N PHE A 350 18.01 -3.29 2.10
CA PHE A 350 18.23 -2.02 2.83
C PHE A 350 16.93 -1.30 3.22
N SER A 351 15.81 -1.94 3.05
CA SER A 351 14.50 -1.52 3.56
C SER A 351 13.73 -2.73 4.07
N ASP A 352 12.87 -2.55 5.06
CA ASP A 352 11.90 -3.53 5.51
C ASP A 352 10.67 -3.61 4.60
N HIS A 353 10.60 -2.75 3.57
CA HIS A 353 9.65 -2.85 2.48
C HIS A 353 10.32 -3.34 1.18
N ARG A 354 9.53 -3.94 0.32
CA ARG A 354 9.91 -4.26 -1.06
C ARG A 354 9.27 -3.25 -2.00
N PRO A 355 10.04 -2.59 -2.87
CA PRO A 355 9.49 -1.75 -3.92
C PRO A 355 8.57 -2.55 -4.83
N VAL A 356 7.51 -1.89 -5.31
CA VAL A 356 6.63 -2.40 -6.36
C VAL A 356 6.94 -1.64 -7.65
N LEU A 357 7.38 -2.38 -8.66
CA LEU A 357 7.66 -1.88 -10.00
C LEU A 357 6.51 -2.27 -10.92
N THR A 358 6.03 -1.34 -11.72
CA THR A 358 4.88 -1.54 -12.61
C THR A 358 5.19 -0.95 -13.98
N ARG A 359 4.88 -1.69 -15.05
CA ARG A 359 4.89 -1.20 -16.41
C ARG A 359 3.47 -0.92 -16.86
N LEU A 360 3.24 0.32 -17.31
CA LEU A 360 1.94 0.81 -17.73
C LEU A 360 1.98 1.21 -19.20
N ARG A 361 0.88 0.99 -19.92
CA ARG A 361 0.64 1.55 -21.26
C ARG A 361 -0.74 2.19 -21.32
N TRP A 362 -0.89 3.15 -22.22
CA TRP A 362 -2.22 3.60 -22.58
C TRP A 362 -2.97 2.46 -23.28
N ARG A 363 -4.23 2.27 -22.92
CA ARG A 363 -5.09 1.37 -23.71
C ARG A 363 -5.48 2.07 -25.02
N ASP A 364 -5.64 1.25 -26.05
CA ASP A 364 -6.25 1.65 -27.31
C ASP A 364 -7.70 2.08 -27.04
N GLU A 365 -8.18 3.11 -27.74
CA GLU A 365 -9.56 3.59 -27.64
C GLU A 365 -10.56 2.64 -28.30
#